data_def4b796648cf4d1ee51bbccaaeaaff9
#
_entry.id   def4b796648cf4d1ee51bbccaaeaaff9
#
_cell.length_a   1.000
_cell.length_b   1.000
_cell.length_c   1.000
_cell.angle_alpha   90.00
_cell.angle_beta   90.00
_cell.angle_gamma   90.00
#
_symmetry.space_group_name_H-M   'P 1'
#
loop_
_entity.id
_entity.type
_entity.pdbx_description
1 polymer ?
#
loop_
_entity_poly.entity_id
_entity_poly.type
_entity_poly.pdbx_seq_one_letter_code
_entity_poly.pdbx_strand_id
1 'polypeptide(L)'
;MMDRALPQLSQGIYVTVRTALSQPSPGIYGGVRPTARGKFIWVGSQKLYVRGVTYGTFRPDENGNQYHNLQLIERDFAAMAANGINAVRVYNSPPHALLDLAAQHGLRVVVDLAADQYVGFLTDKDEAPDIGALVRAKVRAVSGHPAILAYSLGNEIPAALVRWHGRRRIERYLRRLYRVVKDEHPGAMITYVNYPSTEYLQLPFLDFYCFNVYLESRDQFAAYLARLQNLVGDFPLVMGEIGLDSFRNGRELQARTLGSQIRIAFEQGCAGAFVYSWTDEWFRGGAEAEDWAFGITERDRSPKPALAAVRNAFGETPLSNDISRPSVSVVVCSYNGARTIRQTCEELRKVQYDNFDVIVVDDGSTDGTAEIARAYGFRVIVTRNRGLSHARNTGLHAATGDIVAYLDDDAYPDPQWLSYLAHAFRNSDYAAIGGPNIPPPGNGVVADCIAAAPGGPVHVLVSDCEAEHIPGCNMAFRKADLEAIGGFDPQFRVAGDDVDVCWRLRDSGRTIGFCPGAMVWHHRRGSVRTYWKQQRGYGKAEALLESKWPEKYNAAGHVSWAGRVYGNGHTRRIWSRGRIYQGTWGCAPFQSIYEPAA
;
A
#
# COMPACT_ATOMS: atom_id res chain seq x y z
N MET A 1 53.26 39.37 -22.90
CA MET A 1 52.70 40.13 -21.78
C MET A 1 51.18 40.16 -21.94
N MET A 2 50.53 39.81 -20.89
CA MET A 2 49.10 39.79 -20.60
C MET A 2 48.34 38.49 -20.95
N ASP A 3 48.39 37.64 -19.94
CA ASP A 3 47.41 36.62 -19.59
C ASP A 3 45.98 37.16 -19.58
N ARG A 4 45.06 36.41 -20.15
CA ARG A 4 43.64 36.50 -19.81
C ARG A 4 43.14 35.11 -19.38
N ALA A 5 43.02 34.94 -18.08
CA ALA A 5 42.43 33.79 -17.43
C ALA A 5 40.95 33.67 -17.79
N LEU A 6 40.51 32.46 -18.15
CA LEU A 6 39.14 32.02 -18.25
C LEU A 6 38.58 31.70 -16.83
N PRO A 7 37.33 32.02 -16.51
CA PRO A 7 36.77 31.67 -15.22
C PRO A 7 36.44 30.17 -15.13
N GLN A 8 36.89 29.58 -14.04
CA GLN A 8 36.59 28.21 -13.65
C GLN A 8 35.08 28.02 -13.43
N LEU A 9 34.53 27.02 -14.10
CA LEU A 9 33.21 26.47 -13.82
C LEU A 9 33.23 25.80 -12.44
N SER A 10 32.36 26.28 -11.57
CA SER A 10 32.12 25.70 -10.24
C SER A 10 31.59 24.27 -10.36
N GLN A 11 32.37 23.32 -9.90
CA GLN A 11 31.97 21.93 -9.73
C GLN A 11 30.86 21.88 -8.67
N GLY A 12 29.69 21.37 -9.05
CA GLY A 12 28.59 21.06 -8.12
C GLY A 12 29.05 19.98 -7.13
N ILE A 13 28.94 20.29 -5.87
CA ILE A 13 29.24 19.37 -4.77
C ILE A 13 28.10 18.33 -4.72
N TYR A 14 28.40 17.13 -5.24
CA TYR A 14 27.55 15.96 -5.01
C TYR A 14 27.77 15.47 -3.57
N VAL A 15 26.80 15.72 -2.69
CA VAL A 15 26.81 15.13 -1.36
C VAL A 15 26.35 13.68 -1.47
N THR A 16 27.30 12.77 -1.59
CA THR A 16 27.03 11.32 -1.52
C THR A 16 26.83 10.95 -0.05
N VAL A 17 25.60 10.93 0.41
CA VAL A 17 25.27 10.35 1.73
C VAL A 17 25.19 8.83 1.54
N ARG A 18 26.31 8.14 1.74
CA ARG A 18 26.32 6.70 1.96
C ARG A 18 25.70 6.40 3.30
N THR A 19 24.40 6.15 3.34
CA THR A 19 23.76 5.45 4.48
C THR A 19 23.94 3.95 4.25
N ALA A 20 24.94 3.39 4.89
CA ALA A 20 25.00 1.93 5.05
C ALA A 20 23.71 1.49 5.75
N LEU A 21 22.93 0.66 5.08
CA LEU A 21 21.81 -0.06 5.68
C LEU A 21 22.41 -0.99 6.75
N SER A 22 22.54 -0.49 7.99
CA SER A 22 22.79 -1.34 9.14
C SER A 22 21.54 -2.19 9.33
N GLN A 23 21.67 -3.50 9.08
CA GLN A 23 20.68 -4.47 9.53
C GLN A 23 20.48 -4.26 11.03
N PRO A 24 19.24 -4.15 11.54
CA PRO A 24 19.04 -4.07 12.97
C PRO A 24 19.56 -5.35 13.59
N SER A 25 20.42 -5.21 14.60
CA SER A 25 20.92 -6.33 15.40
C SER A 25 19.74 -7.14 15.96
N PRO A 26 19.82 -8.49 16.00
CA PRO A 26 18.77 -9.30 16.60
C PRO A 26 18.64 -8.92 18.08
N GLY A 27 17.45 -8.51 18.51
CA GLY A 27 17.14 -8.32 19.92
C GLY A 27 16.58 -6.96 20.38
N ILE A 28 16.38 -5.97 19.51
CA ILE A 28 15.87 -4.64 19.93
C ILE A 28 14.59 -4.25 19.18
N TYR A 29 13.50 -4.92 19.47
CA TYR A 29 12.18 -4.30 19.31
C TYR A 29 11.74 -3.77 20.68
N GLY A 30 12.44 -2.76 21.20
CA GLY A 30 12.10 -2.12 22.45
C GLY A 30 10.68 -1.54 22.40
N GLY A 31 9.72 -2.20 23.04
CA GLY A 31 8.41 -1.67 23.43
C GLY A 31 7.50 -1.00 22.40
N VAL A 32 7.98 -0.72 21.19
CA VAL A 32 7.23 0.02 20.16
C VAL A 32 6.31 -0.92 19.40
N ARG A 33 5.00 -0.65 19.49
CA ARG A 33 3.98 -1.44 18.81
C ARG A 33 3.90 -1.10 17.32
N PRO A 34 3.67 -2.11 16.46
CA PRO A 34 3.36 -1.88 15.06
C PRO A 34 2.05 -1.09 14.88
N THR A 35 2.01 -0.22 13.89
CA THR A 35 0.84 0.59 13.53
C THR A 35 0.64 0.61 12.02
N ALA A 36 -0.60 0.63 11.56
CA ALA A 36 -0.94 0.87 10.16
C ALA A 36 -0.95 2.39 9.90
N ARG A 37 -0.22 2.84 8.88
CA ARG A 37 -0.22 4.23 8.43
C ARG A 37 -0.19 4.27 6.90
N GLY A 38 -1.24 4.83 6.30
CA GLY A 38 -1.41 4.79 4.85
C GLY A 38 -1.36 3.36 4.34
N LYS A 39 -0.61 3.11 3.29
CA LYS A 39 -0.49 1.80 2.63
C LYS A 39 0.42 0.80 3.34
N PHE A 40 1.07 1.16 4.45
CA PHE A 40 2.14 0.35 5.04
C PHE A 40 2.00 0.17 6.55
N ILE A 41 2.73 -0.81 7.07
CA ILE A 41 2.87 -1.08 8.51
C ILE A 41 4.17 -0.43 9.00
N TRP A 42 4.15 0.15 10.19
CA TRP A 42 5.26 0.89 10.78
C TRP A 42 5.55 0.44 12.21
N VAL A 43 6.81 0.46 12.58
CA VAL A 43 7.28 0.31 13.96
C VAL A 43 8.06 1.58 14.31
N GLY A 44 7.44 2.45 15.08
CA GLY A 44 7.97 3.80 15.31
C GLY A 44 8.02 4.62 14.02
N SER A 45 9.21 5.07 13.64
CA SER A 45 9.45 5.80 12.39
C SER A 45 9.90 4.90 11.22
N GLN A 46 10.09 3.60 11.45
CA GLN A 46 10.56 2.67 10.42
C GLN A 46 9.40 1.88 9.83
N LYS A 47 9.40 1.75 8.50
CA LYS A 47 8.45 0.91 7.77
C LYS A 47 8.81 -0.56 7.97
N LEU A 48 7.80 -1.36 8.32
CA LEU A 48 7.92 -2.80 8.43
C LEU A 48 7.28 -3.47 7.20
N TYR A 49 8.09 -4.00 6.32
CA TYR A 49 7.62 -4.95 5.32
C TYR A 49 7.54 -6.34 5.95
N VAL A 50 6.33 -6.90 6.01
CA VAL A 50 6.09 -8.20 6.61
C VAL A 50 6.55 -9.30 5.65
N ARG A 51 7.61 -10.00 6.03
CA ARG A 51 8.21 -11.15 5.33
C ARG A 51 7.89 -12.38 6.16
N GLY A 52 6.73 -12.96 5.89
CA GLY A 52 6.12 -13.92 6.78
C GLY A 52 6.07 -15.35 6.25
N VAL A 53 5.83 -16.27 7.17
CA VAL A 53 5.50 -17.66 6.89
C VAL A 53 4.39 -18.12 7.85
N THR A 54 3.54 -19.04 7.41
CA THR A 54 2.54 -19.66 8.28
C THR A 54 3.16 -20.84 9.04
N TYR A 55 2.74 -21.07 10.29
CA TYR A 55 3.33 -22.04 11.20
C TYR A 55 2.27 -22.83 11.96
N GLY A 56 2.22 -24.13 11.72
CA GLY A 56 1.19 -25.03 12.26
C GLY A 56 -0.15 -24.83 11.52
N THR A 57 -1.08 -25.68 11.67
CA THR A 57 -1.50 -26.46 12.85
C THR A 57 -0.68 -27.76 13.00
N PHE A 58 -0.22 -28.06 14.21
CA PHE A 58 0.48 -29.32 14.52
C PHE A 58 -0.41 -30.27 15.32
N ARG A 59 0.01 -31.54 15.41
CA ARG A 59 -0.69 -32.52 16.25
C ARG A 59 -0.69 -32.04 17.70
N PRO A 60 -1.86 -31.89 18.35
CA PRO A 60 -1.92 -31.47 19.73
C PRO A 60 -1.39 -32.59 20.68
N ASP A 61 -0.85 -32.16 21.82
CA ASP A 61 -0.56 -33.04 22.95
C ASP A 61 -1.85 -33.49 23.67
N GLU A 62 -1.69 -34.24 24.77
CA GLU A 62 -2.80 -34.73 25.60
C GLU A 62 -3.65 -33.61 26.20
N ASN A 63 -3.09 -32.40 26.32
CA ASN A 63 -3.76 -31.19 26.83
C ASN A 63 -4.38 -30.34 25.71
N GLY A 64 -4.27 -30.77 24.44
CA GLY A 64 -4.76 -30.02 23.29
C GLY A 64 -3.82 -28.90 22.82
N ASN A 65 -2.59 -28.81 23.34
CA ASN A 65 -1.63 -27.81 22.95
C ASN A 65 -0.89 -28.21 21.66
N GLN A 66 -1.08 -27.48 20.58
CA GLN A 66 -0.43 -27.73 19.28
C GLN A 66 1.02 -27.25 19.24
N TYR A 67 1.43 -26.37 20.14
CA TYR A 67 2.77 -25.78 20.20
C TYR A 67 3.56 -26.27 21.43
N HIS A 68 3.50 -27.57 21.70
CA HIS A 68 4.09 -28.17 22.90
C HIS A 68 5.60 -28.44 22.79
N ASN A 69 6.14 -28.63 21.57
CA ASN A 69 7.55 -28.92 21.35
C ASN A 69 8.39 -27.63 21.22
N LEU A 70 8.71 -27.00 22.34
CA LEU A 70 9.43 -25.71 22.36
C LEU A 70 10.84 -25.80 21.75
N GLN A 71 11.53 -26.93 21.85
CA GLN A 71 12.87 -27.11 21.26
C GLN A 71 12.80 -27.11 19.72
N LEU A 72 11.78 -27.74 19.15
CA LEU A 72 11.54 -27.72 17.70
C LEU A 72 11.15 -26.32 17.24
N ILE A 73 10.27 -25.64 17.99
CA ILE A 73 9.85 -24.26 17.70
C ILE A 73 11.05 -23.31 17.68
N GLU A 74 11.94 -23.41 18.66
CA GLU A 74 13.16 -22.59 18.75
C GLU A 74 14.05 -22.79 17.51
N ARG A 75 14.29 -24.05 17.11
CA ARG A 75 15.05 -24.38 15.89
C ARG A 75 14.39 -23.82 14.62
N ASP A 76 13.08 -23.98 14.50
CA ASP A 76 12.32 -23.46 13.37
C ASP A 76 12.40 -21.93 13.32
N PHE A 77 12.23 -21.22 14.44
CA PHE A 77 12.29 -19.77 14.51
C PHE A 77 13.69 -19.22 14.24
N ALA A 78 14.73 -19.88 14.74
CA ALA A 78 16.11 -19.55 14.40
C ALA A 78 16.37 -19.69 12.89
N ALA A 79 15.88 -20.79 12.28
CA ALA A 79 16.01 -21.02 10.85
C ALA A 79 15.21 -20.00 10.02
N MET A 80 13.99 -19.64 10.44
CA MET A 80 13.18 -18.59 9.81
C MET A 80 13.92 -17.24 9.80
N ALA A 81 14.42 -16.82 10.96
CA ALA A 81 15.17 -15.55 11.09
C ALA A 81 16.42 -15.54 10.21
N ALA A 82 17.18 -16.65 10.17
CA ALA A 82 18.36 -16.80 9.32
C ALA A 82 18.05 -16.73 7.80
N ASN A 83 16.80 -16.99 7.41
CA ASN A 83 16.33 -16.90 6.03
C ASN A 83 15.57 -15.58 5.74
N GLY A 84 15.70 -14.57 6.60
CA GLY A 84 15.15 -13.24 6.37
C GLY A 84 13.66 -13.09 6.63
N ILE A 85 13.03 -14.12 7.23
CA ILE A 85 11.64 -14.06 7.70
C ILE A 85 11.60 -13.24 8.99
N ASN A 86 10.62 -12.33 9.12
CA ASN A 86 10.45 -11.45 10.28
C ASN A 86 9.07 -11.57 10.93
N ALA A 87 8.20 -12.42 10.39
CA ALA A 87 6.86 -12.63 10.94
C ALA A 87 6.41 -14.08 10.77
N VAL A 88 5.58 -14.53 11.72
CA VAL A 88 4.95 -15.85 11.71
C VAL A 88 3.44 -15.66 11.87
N ARG A 89 2.65 -16.41 11.12
CA ARG A 89 1.20 -16.47 11.31
C ARG A 89 0.81 -17.82 11.88
N VAL A 90 0.09 -17.82 13.00
CA VAL A 90 -0.42 -19.02 13.68
C VAL A 90 -1.95 -19.03 13.64
N TYR A 91 -2.55 -20.22 13.52
CA TYR A 91 -4.00 -20.40 13.31
C TYR A 91 -4.79 -20.58 14.61
N ASN A 92 -4.10 -20.63 15.74
CA ASN A 92 -4.67 -20.73 17.08
C ASN A 92 -3.94 -19.82 18.04
N SER A 93 -4.54 -19.59 19.22
CA SER A 93 -3.90 -18.82 20.28
C SER A 93 -2.65 -19.56 20.78
N PRO A 94 -1.44 -19.01 20.62
CA PRO A 94 -0.21 -19.67 21.02
C PRO A 94 0.03 -19.55 22.53
N PRO A 95 0.80 -20.44 23.17
CA PRO A 95 1.30 -20.24 24.53
C PRO A 95 2.30 -19.08 24.58
N HIS A 96 2.46 -18.46 25.75
CA HIS A 96 3.43 -17.37 25.96
C HIS A 96 4.86 -17.79 25.56
N ALA A 97 5.27 -19.01 25.85
CA ALA A 97 6.60 -19.52 25.51
C ALA A 97 6.90 -19.45 23.99
N LEU A 98 5.89 -19.67 23.11
CA LEU A 98 6.08 -19.47 21.66
C LEU A 98 6.32 -17.98 21.35
N LEU A 99 5.60 -17.08 21.98
CA LEU A 99 5.77 -15.64 21.77
C LEU A 99 7.14 -15.15 22.29
N ASP A 100 7.62 -15.70 23.41
CA ASP A 100 8.94 -15.42 23.96
C ASP A 100 10.04 -15.85 22.97
N LEU A 101 9.94 -17.07 22.43
CA LEU A 101 10.86 -17.57 21.41
C LEU A 101 10.80 -16.70 20.13
N ALA A 102 9.60 -16.31 19.69
CA ALA A 102 9.47 -15.40 18.57
C ALA A 102 10.20 -14.07 18.80
N ALA A 103 10.03 -13.47 20.00
CA ALA A 103 10.71 -12.25 20.38
C ALA A 103 12.24 -12.40 20.42
N GLN A 104 12.76 -13.52 20.95
CA GLN A 104 14.19 -13.83 21.01
C GLN A 104 14.82 -13.90 19.61
N HIS A 105 14.09 -14.42 18.62
CA HIS A 105 14.55 -14.51 17.23
C HIS A 105 14.13 -13.32 16.36
N GLY A 106 13.57 -12.24 16.95
CA GLY A 106 13.17 -11.03 16.23
C GLY A 106 11.95 -11.21 15.32
N LEU A 107 11.15 -12.25 15.56
CA LEU A 107 9.94 -12.55 14.80
C LEU A 107 8.71 -11.86 15.43
N ARG A 108 7.81 -11.38 14.59
CA ARG A 108 6.48 -10.92 14.98
C ARG A 108 5.45 -12.02 14.71
N VAL A 109 4.37 -12.03 15.49
CA VAL A 109 3.35 -13.08 15.39
C VAL A 109 1.98 -12.48 15.08
N VAL A 110 1.34 -12.97 14.01
CA VAL A 110 -0.09 -12.77 13.76
C VAL A 110 -0.84 -13.94 14.41
N VAL A 111 -1.70 -13.61 15.37
CA VAL A 111 -2.48 -14.58 16.15
C VAL A 111 -3.90 -14.67 15.60
N ASP A 112 -4.31 -15.85 15.13
CA ASP A 112 -5.69 -16.08 14.69
C ASP A 112 -6.58 -16.39 15.90
N LEU A 113 -7.71 -15.68 15.97
CA LEU A 113 -8.72 -15.87 17.02
C LEU A 113 -9.74 -16.96 16.64
N ALA A 114 -9.70 -17.43 15.39
CA ALA A 114 -10.52 -18.52 14.84
C ALA A 114 -12.04 -18.33 15.07
N ALA A 115 -12.52 -17.09 14.95
CA ALA A 115 -13.93 -16.79 15.16
C ALA A 115 -14.83 -17.17 13.96
N ASP A 116 -14.24 -17.45 12.80
CA ASP A 116 -14.89 -18.01 11.60
C ASP A 116 -15.62 -19.33 11.90
N GLN A 117 -15.09 -20.14 12.84
CA GLN A 117 -15.67 -21.43 13.25
C GLN A 117 -17.06 -21.30 13.86
N TYR A 118 -17.41 -20.12 14.39
CA TYR A 118 -18.67 -19.88 15.09
C TYR A 118 -19.74 -19.19 14.23
N VAL A 119 -19.46 -18.94 12.96
CA VAL A 119 -20.40 -18.23 12.06
C VAL A 119 -21.69 -19.02 11.85
N GLY A 120 -21.65 -20.36 11.90
CA GLY A 120 -22.82 -21.21 11.83
C GLY A 120 -23.89 -20.91 12.91
N PHE A 121 -23.46 -20.52 14.10
CA PHE A 121 -24.35 -20.22 15.24
C PHE A 121 -25.01 -18.84 15.17
N LEU A 122 -24.79 -18.04 14.13
CA LEU A 122 -25.41 -16.71 14.03
C LEU A 122 -26.95 -16.76 13.90
N THR A 123 -27.51 -17.88 13.48
CA THR A 123 -28.96 -18.09 13.38
C THR A 123 -29.56 -18.82 14.61
N ASP A 124 -28.73 -19.56 15.31
CA ASP A 124 -29.12 -20.33 16.48
C ASP A 124 -28.52 -19.71 17.74
N LYS A 125 -29.29 -18.83 18.38
CA LYS A 125 -28.81 -18.08 19.53
C LYS A 125 -28.86 -18.89 20.84
N ASP A 126 -29.67 -19.90 20.89
CA ASP A 126 -29.90 -20.67 22.12
C ASP A 126 -28.80 -21.71 22.35
N GLU A 127 -28.18 -22.17 21.25
CA GLU A 127 -27.01 -23.07 21.28
C GLU A 127 -25.67 -22.36 21.09
N ALA A 128 -25.68 -21.05 20.80
CA ALA A 128 -24.46 -20.31 20.50
C ALA A 128 -23.62 -20.06 21.77
N PRO A 129 -22.32 -20.41 21.78
CA PRO A 129 -21.44 -20.01 22.86
C PRO A 129 -21.31 -18.46 22.89
N ASP A 130 -20.96 -17.90 24.04
CA ASP A 130 -20.57 -16.48 24.07
C ASP A 130 -19.24 -16.27 23.34
N ILE A 131 -19.33 -16.05 22.02
CA ILE A 131 -18.19 -15.86 21.14
C ILE A 131 -17.36 -14.64 21.56
N GLY A 132 -18.03 -13.59 22.08
CA GLY A 132 -17.35 -12.42 22.61
C GLY A 132 -16.48 -12.76 23.81
N ALA A 133 -16.98 -13.56 24.75
CA ALA A 133 -16.22 -14.03 25.90
C ALA A 133 -15.04 -14.93 25.49
N LEU A 134 -15.24 -15.83 24.52
CA LEU A 134 -14.18 -16.70 24.01
C LEU A 134 -13.05 -15.87 23.35
N VAL A 135 -13.39 -14.92 22.49
CA VAL A 135 -12.42 -14.03 21.85
C VAL A 135 -11.69 -13.20 22.90
N ARG A 136 -12.41 -12.66 23.88
CA ARG A 136 -11.84 -11.91 25.00
C ARG A 136 -10.81 -12.72 25.78
N ALA A 137 -11.14 -13.97 26.11
CA ALA A 137 -10.24 -14.87 26.83
C ALA A 137 -8.95 -15.15 26.01
N LYS A 138 -9.07 -15.43 24.70
CA LYS A 138 -7.93 -15.64 23.80
C LYS A 138 -7.02 -14.39 23.73
N VAL A 139 -7.60 -13.20 23.63
CA VAL A 139 -6.82 -11.96 23.59
C VAL A 139 -6.13 -11.71 24.93
N ARG A 140 -6.82 -11.86 26.06
CA ARG A 140 -6.25 -11.69 27.40
C ARG A 140 -5.05 -12.61 27.65
N ALA A 141 -5.14 -13.84 27.17
CA ALA A 141 -4.08 -14.83 27.35
C ALA A 141 -2.73 -14.40 26.75
N VAL A 142 -2.71 -13.48 25.76
CA VAL A 142 -1.47 -13.10 25.06
C VAL A 142 -1.29 -11.57 24.95
N SER A 143 -2.27 -10.79 25.40
CA SER A 143 -2.26 -9.32 25.23
C SER A 143 -1.04 -8.69 25.92
N GLY A 144 -0.51 -7.64 25.28
CA GLY A 144 0.66 -6.92 25.80
C GLY A 144 2.00 -7.51 25.41
N HIS A 145 2.05 -8.74 24.89
CA HIS A 145 3.30 -9.35 24.49
C HIS A 145 3.95 -8.62 23.29
N PRO A 146 5.26 -8.27 23.34
CA PRO A 146 5.91 -7.46 22.30
C PRO A 146 6.03 -8.16 20.94
N ALA A 147 6.01 -9.48 20.88
CA ALA A 147 6.06 -10.23 19.63
C ALA A 147 4.77 -10.12 18.81
N ILE A 148 3.63 -9.70 19.38
CA ILE A 148 2.38 -9.64 18.66
C ILE A 148 2.43 -8.55 17.58
N LEU A 149 2.26 -8.95 16.31
CA LEU A 149 2.08 -8.07 15.17
C LEU A 149 0.63 -7.59 15.07
N ALA A 150 -0.29 -8.54 15.08
CA ALA A 150 -1.72 -8.30 14.92
C ALA A 150 -2.55 -9.50 15.39
N TYR A 151 -3.86 -9.28 15.52
CA TYR A 151 -4.85 -10.35 15.63
C TYR A 151 -5.61 -10.49 14.31
N SER A 152 -5.84 -11.73 13.87
CA SER A 152 -6.85 -12.05 12.86
C SER A 152 -8.17 -12.45 13.55
N LEU A 153 -9.27 -11.85 13.16
CA LEU A 153 -10.61 -12.21 13.69
C LEU A 153 -11.04 -13.62 13.25
N GLY A 154 -10.47 -14.11 12.16
CA GLY A 154 -10.75 -15.42 11.60
C GLY A 154 -10.20 -15.52 10.19
N ASN A 155 -10.31 -16.73 9.62
CA ASN A 155 -9.78 -17.10 8.34
C ASN A 155 -10.90 -17.63 7.42
N GLU A 156 -11.08 -17.02 6.25
CA GLU A 156 -11.88 -17.54 5.12
C GLU A 156 -13.29 -18.04 5.52
N ILE A 157 -14.13 -17.20 6.09
CA ILE A 157 -15.54 -17.58 6.31
C ILE A 157 -16.10 -18.11 4.99
N PRO A 158 -16.59 -19.38 4.95
CA PRO A 158 -17.04 -20.00 3.70
C PRO A 158 -18.08 -19.15 2.97
N ALA A 159 -17.88 -18.95 1.66
CA ALA A 159 -18.77 -18.13 0.84
C ALA A 159 -20.25 -18.57 0.91
N ALA A 160 -20.50 -19.86 1.11
CA ALA A 160 -21.84 -20.40 1.32
C ALA A 160 -22.46 -19.83 2.61
N LEU A 161 -21.72 -19.75 3.71
CA LEU A 161 -22.19 -19.17 4.97
C LEU A 161 -22.39 -17.65 4.84
N VAL A 162 -21.47 -16.95 4.13
CA VAL A 162 -21.65 -15.52 3.88
C VAL A 162 -22.93 -15.25 3.08
N ARG A 163 -23.24 -16.07 2.07
CA ARG A 163 -24.48 -15.98 1.29
C ARG A 163 -25.70 -16.30 2.12
N TRP A 164 -25.64 -17.36 2.96
CA TRP A 164 -26.73 -17.79 3.82
C TRP A 164 -27.12 -16.72 4.85
N HIS A 165 -26.14 -16.20 5.57
CA HIS A 165 -26.39 -15.17 6.60
C HIS A 165 -26.58 -13.77 6.05
N GLY A 166 -26.12 -13.54 4.82
CA GLY A 166 -26.07 -12.24 4.16
C GLY A 166 -24.89 -11.36 4.60
N ARG A 167 -24.29 -10.66 3.63
CA ARG A 167 -23.11 -9.82 3.79
C ARG A 167 -23.15 -8.92 5.03
N ARG A 168 -24.23 -8.13 5.19
CA ARG A 168 -24.36 -7.16 6.29
C ARG A 168 -24.34 -7.79 7.69
N ARG A 169 -24.79 -9.04 7.81
CA ARG A 169 -24.78 -9.75 9.10
C ARG A 169 -23.37 -10.20 9.45
N ILE A 170 -22.62 -10.72 8.48
CA ILE A 170 -21.21 -11.08 8.63
C ILE A 170 -20.35 -9.84 8.95
N GLU A 171 -20.52 -8.74 8.22
CA GLU A 171 -19.81 -7.48 8.49
C GLU A 171 -20.07 -6.95 9.91
N ARG A 172 -21.34 -7.03 10.39
CA ARG A 172 -21.69 -6.66 11.77
C ARG A 172 -21.08 -7.59 12.81
N TYR A 173 -21.05 -8.89 12.52
CA TYR A 173 -20.42 -9.89 13.37
C TYR A 173 -18.92 -9.59 13.54
N LEU A 174 -18.18 -9.44 12.46
CA LEU A 174 -16.75 -9.12 12.49
C LEU A 174 -16.49 -7.77 13.17
N ARG A 175 -17.34 -6.76 12.94
CA ARG A 175 -17.23 -5.45 13.62
C ARG A 175 -17.43 -5.56 15.13
N ARG A 176 -18.35 -6.40 15.58
CA ARG A 176 -18.55 -6.66 17.02
C ARG A 176 -17.28 -7.27 17.62
N LEU A 177 -16.70 -8.27 16.99
CA LEU A 177 -15.48 -8.92 17.47
C LEU A 177 -14.28 -7.96 17.44
N TYR A 178 -14.16 -7.14 16.40
CA TYR A 178 -13.16 -6.07 16.36
C TYR A 178 -13.21 -5.18 17.60
N ARG A 179 -14.40 -4.76 18.02
CA ARG A 179 -14.58 -3.95 19.24
C ARG A 179 -14.14 -4.72 20.47
N VAL A 180 -14.54 -5.98 20.60
CA VAL A 180 -14.12 -6.85 21.72
C VAL A 180 -12.60 -6.91 21.84
N VAL A 181 -11.89 -7.07 20.73
CA VAL A 181 -10.41 -7.09 20.72
C VAL A 181 -9.83 -5.72 21.09
N LYS A 182 -10.38 -4.62 20.55
CA LYS A 182 -9.94 -3.25 20.89
C LYS A 182 -10.20 -2.88 22.35
N ASP A 183 -11.28 -3.38 22.94
CA ASP A 183 -11.59 -3.17 24.36
C ASP A 183 -10.55 -3.86 25.26
N GLU A 184 -10.10 -5.06 24.89
CA GLU A 184 -9.08 -5.81 25.65
C GLU A 184 -7.63 -5.37 25.34
N HIS A 185 -7.36 -4.96 24.11
CA HIS A 185 -6.03 -4.55 23.67
C HIS A 185 -6.12 -3.34 22.71
N PRO A 186 -6.32 -2.12 23.22
CA PRO A 186 -6.61 -0.92 22.41
C PRO A 186 -5.56 -0.60 21.35
N GLY A 187 -4.28 -0.86 21.65
CA GLY A 187 -3.16 -0.59 20.73
C GLY A 187 -2.86 -1.69 19.71
N ALA A 188 -3.61 -2.80 19.71
CA ALA A 188 -3.36 -3.90 18.76
C ALA A 188 -3.86 -3.57 17.35
N MET A 189 -3.14 -4.02 16.34
CA MET A 189 -3.66 -4.08 14.96
C MET A 189 -4.55 -5.31 14.81
N ILE A 190 -5.63 -5.15 14.05
CA ILE A 190 -6.64 -6.20 13.83
C ILE A 190 -6.96 -6.30 12.35
N THR A 191 -7.01 -7.53 11.86
CA THR A 191 -7.42 -7.87 10.50
C THR A 191 -8.46 -8.99 10.49
N TYR A 192 -8.93 -9.32 9.32
CA TYR A 192 -9.66 -10.53 8.98
C TYR A 192 -9.05 -11.08 7.70
N VAL A 193 -8.75 -12.38 7.67
CA VAL A 193 -8.18 -13.00 6.48
C VAL A 193 -9.28 -13.39 5.52
N ASN A 194 -9.35 -12.68 4.42
CA ASN A 194 -10.33 -12.85 3.37
C ASN A 194 -9.75 -13.69 2.21
N TYR A 195 -10.56 -14.01 1.21
CA TYR A 195 -10.16 -14.72 0.01
C TYR A 195 -11.04 -14.32 -1.18
N PRO A 196 -10.68 -14.68 -2.44
CA PRO A 196 -11.37 -14.19 -3.64
C PRO A 196 -12.90 -14.34 -3.64
N SER A 197 -13.42 -15.46 -3.09
CA SER A 197 -14.87 -15.75 -3.10
C SER A 197 -15.71 -14.84 -2.19
N THR A 198 -15.08 -14.09 -1.28
CA THR A 198 -15.75 -13.17 -0.33
C THR A 198 -15.14 -11.77 -0.33
N GLU A 199 -14.39 -11.40 -1.36
CA GLU A 199 -13.75 -10.08 -1.49
C GLU A 199 -14.70 -8.89 -1.39
N TYR A 200 -15.99 -9.10 -1.65
CA TYR A 200 -17.05 -8.09 -1.58
C TYR A 200 -17.45 -7.67 -0.16
N LEU A 201 -16.92 -8.31 0.87
CA LEU A 201 -17.12 -7.90 2.27
C LEU A 201 -16.49 -6.53 2.51
N GLN A 202 -17.28 -5.62 3.10
CA GLN A 202 -16.85 -4.26 3.41
C GLN A 202 -16.48 -4.14 4.88
N LEU A 203 -15.19 -4.09 5.16
CA LEU A 203 -14.64 -4.14 6.52
C LEU A 203 -13.78 -2.89 6.83
N PRO A 204 -14.30 -1.65 6.65
CA PRO A 204 -13.51 -0.42 6.77
C PRO A 204 -13.07 -0.10 8.21
N PHE A 205 -13.44 -0.93 9.17
CA PHE A 205 -13.03 -0.81 10.57
C PHE A 205 -11.72 -1.56 10.87
N LEU A 206 -11.23 -2.40 9.95
CA LEU A 206 -9.96 -3.11 10.12
C LEU A 206 -8.77 -2.14 10.06
N ASP A 207 -7.69 -2.48 10.74
CA ASP A 207 -6.46 -1.69 10.70
C ASP A 207 -5.67 -1.93 9.39
N PHE A 208 -5.77 -3.14 8.83
CA PHE A 208 -5.24 -3.51 7.51
C PHE A 208 -6.03 -4.67 6.92
N TYR A 209 -5.92 -4.83 5.60
CA TYR A 209 -6.57 -5.93 4.89
C TYR A 209 -5.61 -7.09 4.67
N CYS A 210 -6.13 -8.31 4.81
CA CYS A 210 -5.38 -9.54 4.61
C CYS A 210 -6.15 -10.48 3.67
N PHE A 211 -5.46 -11.05 2.66
CA PHE A 211 -6.06 -11.95 1.69
C PHE A 211 -5.20 -13.18 1.46
N ASN A 212 -5.83 -14.35 1.39
CA ASN A 212 -5.21 -15.58 0.88
C ASN A 212 -5.42 -15.65 -0.63
N VAL A 213 -4.33 -15.84 -1.40
CA VAL A 213 -4.40 -15.83 -2.86
C VAL A 213 -3.48 -16.91 -3.46
N TYR A 214 -4.07 -17.94 -4.07
CA TYR A 214 -3.38 -19.07 -4.66
C TYR A 214 -3.43 -19.05 -6.19
N LEU A 215 -2.99 -17.96 -6.81
CA LEU A 215 -2.91 -17.84 -8.26
C LEU A 215 -1.48 -18.14 -8.72
N GLU A 216 -1.34 -19.12 -9.61
CA GLU A 216 -0.06 -19.64 -10.09
C GLU A 216 0.52 -18.78 -11.21
N SER A 217 -0.35 -18.24 -12.09
CA SER A 217 0.06 -17.36 -13.18
C SER A 217 0.51 -16.00 -12.64
N ARG A 218 1.70 -15.55 -13.04
CA ARG A 218 2.26 -14.24 -12.68
C ARG A 218 1.32 -13.10 -13.03
N ASP A 219 0.81 -13.09 -14.27
CA ASP A 219 -0.02 -12.00 -14.78
C ASP A 219 -1.37 -11.95 -14.09
N GLN A 220 -1.99 -13.12 -13.85
CA GLN A 220 -3.24 -13.20 -13.10
C GLN A 220 -3.06 -12.78 -11.65
N PHE A 221 -1.96 -13.16 -11.01
CA PHE A 221 -1.64 -12.77 -9.65
C PHE A 221 -1.43 -11.24 -9.55
N ALA A 222 -0.62 -10.66 -10.45
CA ALA A 222 -0.38 -9.23 -10.50
C ALA A 222 -1.69 -8.43 -10.76
N ALA A 223 -2.50 -8.87 -11.72
CA ALA A 223 -3.78 -8.23 -12.03
C ALA A 223 -4.76 -8.31 -10.85
N TYR A 224 -4.80 -9.45 -10.14
CA TYR A 224 -5.65 -9.57 -8.97
C TYR A 224 -5.17 -8.70 -7.80
N LEU A 225 -3.86 -8.57 -7.60
CA LEU A 225 -3.33 -7.66 -6.57
C LEU A 225 -3.63 -6.19 -6.89
N ALA A 226 -3.51 -5.76 -8.15
CA ALA A 226 -3.91 -4.42 -8.58
C ALA A 226 -5.38 -4.16 -8.25
N ARG A 227 -6.26 -5.14 -8.52
CA ARG A 227 -7.66 -5.10 -8.12
C ARG A 227 -7.84 -4.99 -6.61
N LEU A 228 -7.16 -5.82 -5.82
CA LEU A 228 -7.24 -5.76 -4.35
C LEU A 228 -6.77 -4.40 -3.82
N GLN A 229 -5.72 -3.80 -4.39
CA GLN A 229 -5.25 -2.46 -4.02
C GLN A 229 -6.36 -1.40 -4.22
N ASN A 230 -7.15 -1.52 -5.28
CA ASN A 230 -8.28 -0.63 -5.52
C ASN A 230 -9.46 -0.88 -4.57
N LEU A 231 -9.67 -2.13 -4.16
CA LEU A 231 -10.71 -2.49 -3.19
C LEU A 231 -10.39 -2.00 -1.77
N VAL A 232 -9.13 -2.12 -1.35
CA VAL A 232 -8.70 -1.73 0.00
C VAL A 232 -8.41 -0.23 0.12
N GLY A 233 -8.22 0.47 -1.00
CA GLY A 233 -7.96 1.91 -1.01
C GLY A 233 -6.68 2.27 -0.25
N ASP A 234 -6.78 3.18 0.72
CA ASP A 234 -5.63 3.73 1.44
C ASP A 234 -5.11 2.84 2.59
N PHE A 235 -5.70 1.66 2.80
CA PHE A 235 -5.26 0.75 3.84
C PHE A 235 -4.08 -0.13 3.39
N PRO A 236 -3.25 -0.63 4.33
CA PRO A 236 -2.25 -1.64 4.02
C PRO A 236 -2.91 -2.94 3.53
N LEU A 237 -2.31 -3.55 2.50
CA LEU A 237 -2.68 -4.86 1.99
C LEU A 237 -1.57 -5.86 2.32
N VAL A 238 -1.93 -6.99 2.92
CA VAL A 238 -1.02 -8.09 3.24
C VAL A 238 -1.55 -9.37 2.60
N MET A 239 -0.69 -10.11 1.94
CA MET A 239 -1.01 -11.48 1.53
C MET A 239 -0.92 -12.40 2.74
N GLY A 240 -2.06 -12.93 3.18
CA GLY A 240 -2.16 -13.82 4.34
C GLY A 240 -1.64 -15.22 4.06
N GLU A 241 -1.82 -15.66 2.82
CA GLU A 241 -1.27 -16.91 2.29
C GLU A 241 -1.02 -16.76 0.79
N ILE A 242 0.20 -17.14 0.39
CA ILE A 242 0.60 -17.42 -0.98
C ILE A 242 1.31 -18.77 -0.98
N GLY A 243 1.14 -19.59 -1.99
CA GLY A 243 1.70 -20.94 -1.95
C GLY A 243 1.47 -21.74 -3.21
N LEU A 244 2.22 -22.83 -3.31
CA LEU A 244 2.04 -23.87 -4.32
C LEU A 244 2.39 -25.23 -3.71
N ASP A 245 1.53 -26.23 -3.91
CA ASP A 245 1.78 -27.59 -3.48
C ASP A 245 2.86 -28.27 -4.34
N SER A 246 3.97 -28.64 -3.71
CA SER A 246 5.09 -29.31 -4.39
C SER A 246 4.84 -30.79 -4.69
N PHE A 247 3.90 -31.42 -4.00
CA PHE A 247 3.55 -32.82 -4.26
C PHE A 247 2.95 -33.00 -5.66
N ARG A 248 2.05 -32.06 -6.04
CA ARG A 248 1.38 -32.07 -7.35
C ARG A 248 2.17 -31.38 -8.45
N ASN A 249 2.94 -30.35 -8.11
CA ASN A 249 3.55 -29.43 -9.06
C ASN A 249 5.09 -29.59 -9.18
N GLY A 250 5.70 -30.33 -8.25
CA GLY A 250 7.15 -30.46 -8.15
C GLY A 250 7.82 -29.29 -7.40
N ARG A 251 8.96 -29.59 -6.77
CA ARG A 251 9.70 -28.67 -5.89
C ARG A 251 10.25 -27.44 -6.62
N GLU A 252 10.68 -27.61 -7.88
CA GLU A 252 11.24 -26.51 -8.67
C GLU A 252 10.18 -25.50 -9.12
N LEU A 253 8.97 -25.97 -9.48
CA LEU A 253 7.88 -25.06 -9.81
C LEU A 253 7.40 -24.32 -8.56
N GLN A 254 7.30 -25.00 -7.41
CA GLN A 254 7.02 -24.36 -6.12
C GLN A 254 8.00 -23.21 -5.85
N ALA A 255 9.31 -23.46 -5.98
CA ALA A 255 10.35 -22.47 -5.73
C ALA A 255 10.21 -21.23 -6.64
N ARG A 256 10.05 -21.47 -7.96
CA ARG A 256 9.87 -20.37 -8.93
C ARG A 256 8.60 -19.57 -8.67
N THR A 257 7.48 -20.23 -8.39
CA THR A 257 6.19 -19.58 -8.16
C THR A 257 6.24 -18.75 -6.90
N LEU A 258 6.72 -19.26 -5.77
CA LEU A 258 6.84 -18.52 -4.51
C LEU A 258 7.75 -17.30 -4.64
N GLY A 259 8.94 -17.47 -5.24
CA GLY A 259 9.84 -16.34 -5.47
C GLY A 259 9.20 -15.24 -6.32
N SER A 260 8.41 -15.63 -7.33
CA SER A 260 7.67 -14.70 -8.18
C SER A 260 6.51 -14.01 -7.44
N GLN A 261 5.69 -14.76 -6.71
CA GLN A 261 4.55 -14.22 -5.95
C GLN A 261 5.01 -13.21 -4.89
N ILE A 262 6.12 -13.47 -4.19
CA ILE A 262 6.70 -12.55 -3.21
C ILE A 262 7.10 -11.24 -3.89
N ARG A 263 7.87 -11.29 -4.99
CA ARG A 263 8.29 -10.08 -5.70
C ARG A 263 7.09 -9.27 -6.18
N ILE A 264 6.14 -9.91 -6.85
CA ILE A 264 4.93 -9.25 -7.34
C ILE A 264 4.14 -8.60 -6.20
N ALA A 265 4.01 -9.28 -5.04
CA ALA A 265 3.29 -8.70 -3.91
C ALA A 265 3.91 -7.36 -3.47
N PHE A 266 5.21 -7.29 -3.33
CA PHE A 266 5.88 -6.03 -2.92
C PHE A 266 5.92 -5.00 -4.06
N GLU A 267 6.14 -5.41 -5.31
CA GLU A 267 6.08 -4.55 -6.50
C GLU A 267 4.71 -3.87 -6.65
N GLN A 268 3.63 -4.58 -6.30
CA GLN A 268 2.26 -4.07 -6.28
C GLN A 268 1.92 -3.26 -5.01
N GLY A 269 2.92 -2.93 -4.17
CA GLY A 269 2.72 -2.09 -2.99
C GLY A 269 2.05 -2.79 -1.81
N CYS A 270 2.11 -4.11 -1.71
CA CYS A 270 1.66 -4.82 -0.50
C CYS A 270 2.59 -4.52 0.67
N ALA A 271 2.01 -4.39 1.87
CA ALA A 271 2.76 -4.18 3.11
C ALA A 271 3.43 -5.47 3.60
N GLY A 272 3.07 -6.62 3.04
CA GLY A 272 3.66 -7.89 3.40
C GLY A 272 3.05 -9.09 2.70
N ALA A 273 3.72 -10.24 2.89
CA ALA A 273 3.25 -11.54 2.42
C ALA A 273 3.66 -12.65 3.38
N PHE A 274 2.76 -13.59 3.60
CA PHE A 274 3.01 -14.85 4.31
C PHE A 274 3.02 -15.99 3.32
N VAL A 275 4.12 -16.75 3.30
CA VAL A 275 4.22 -17.99 2.54
C VAL A 275 3.51 -19.10 3.31
N TYR A 276 2.63 -19.81 2.67
CA TYR A 276 2.02 -21.03 3.17
C TYR A 276 2.77 -22.23 2.62
N SER A 277 3.56 -22.95 3.43
CA SER A 277 3.79 -22.90 4.86
C SER A 277 5.27 -23.12 5.19
N TRP A 278 5.69 -23.10 6.48
CA TRP A 278 7.06 -23.40 6.89
C TRP A 278 7.47 -24.85 6.57
N THR A 279 6.59 -25.80 6.91
CA THR A 279 6.86 -27.22 6.79
C THR A 279 5.67 -27.97 6.19
N ASP A 280 5.93 -29.14 5.63
CA ASP A 280 4.89 -30.08 5.16
C ASP A 280 4.12 -30.77 6.29
N GLU A 281 4.54 -30.57 7.53
CA GLU A 281 3.81 -31.08 8.68
C GLU A 281 2.55 -30.24 8.91
N TRP A 282 1.39 -30.87 8.77
CA TRP A 282 0.10 -30.21 8.92
C TRP A 282 -0.93 -31.17 9.51
N PHE A 283 -1.57 -30.78 10.62
CA PHE A 283 -2.60 -31.58 11.29
C PHE A 283 -3.96 -30.92 11.16
N ARG A 284 -4.93 -31.59 10.58
CA ARG A 284 -6.29 -31.08 10.38
C ARG A 284 -7.32 -32.17 10.49
N GLY A 285 -8.49 -31.88 11.12
CA GLY A 285 -9.60 -32.82 11.19
C GLY A 285 -9.28 -34.11 11.97
N GLY A 286 -8.32 -34.08 12.89
CA GLY A 286 -7.92 -35.23 13.70
C GLY A 286 -6.87 -36.13 13.04
N ALA A 287 -6.35 -35.76 11.86
CA ALA A 287 -5.35 -36.55 11.12
C ALA A 287 -4.23 -35.67 10.56
N GLU A 288 -3.07 -36.29 10.28
CA GLU A 288 -2.01 -35.66 9.49
C GLU A 288 -2.45 -35.55 8.02
N ALA A 289 -2.18 -34.39 7.41
CA ALA A 289 -2.41 -34.17 5.99
C ALA A 289 -1.21 -34.69 5.19
N GLU A 290 -1.25 -35.95 4.75
CA GLU A 290 -0.14 -36.62 4.08
C GLU A 290 0.00 -36.24 2.59
N ASP A 291 -1.09 -35.83 1.97
CA ASP A 291 -1.17 -35.44 0.54
C ASP A 291 -0.97 -33.95 0.31
N TRP A 292 -0.40 -33.24 1.27
CA TRP A 292 -0.23 -31.79 1.28
C TRP A 292 1.24 -31.41 1.48
N ALA A 293 1.87 -30.78 0.48
CA ALA A 293 3.28 -30.44 0.50
C ALA A 293 3.54 -28.97 0.14
N PHE A 294 2.91 -28.06 0.87
CA PHE A 294 3.07 -26.60 0.72
C PHE A 294 4.29 -26.04 1.46
N GLY A 295 4.89 -26.81 2.36
CA GLY A 295 6.04 -26.38 3.13
C GLY A 295 7.21 -25.95 2.26
N ILE A 296 7.95 -24.92 2.72
CA ILE A 296 9.25 -24.55 2.17
C ILE A 296 10.38 -25.42 2.76
N THR A 297 10.05 -26.20 3.79
CA THR A 297 10.84 -27.33 4.31
C THR A 297 10.00 -28.59 4.32
N GLU A 298 10.67 -29.74 4.31
CA GLU A 298 10.04 -31.04 4.49
C GLU A 298 9.52 -31.22 5.92
N ARG A 299 8.85 -32.34 6.21
CA ARG A 299 8.37 -32.68 7.56
C ARG A 299 9.50 -32.79 8.60
N ASP A 300 10.67 -33.24 8.20
CA ASP A 300 11.87 -33.34 9.04
C ASP A 300 12.66 -32.02 9.14
N ARG A 301 12.15 -30.93 8.52
CA ARG A 301 12.78 -29.60 8.40
C ARG A 301 13.95 -29.53 7.44
N SER A 302 14.21 -30.56 6.65
CA SER A 302 15.17 -30.44 5.56
C SER A 302 14.70 -29.40 4.53
N PRO A 303 15.59 -28.55 4.02
CA PRO A 303 15.20 -27.43 3.16
C PRO A 303 14.81 -27.91 1.76
N LYS A 304 13.71 -27.37 1.22
CA LYS A 304 13.37 -27.48 -0.19
C LYS A 304 14.02 -26.33 -1.01
N PRO A 305 14.12 -26.44 -2.34
CA PRO A 305 14.54 -25.31 -3.20
C PRO A 305 13.73 -24.03 -2.95
N ALA A 306 12.48 -24.17 -2.54
CA ALA A 306 11.58 -23.09 -2.18
C ALA A 306 12.13 -22.21 -1.04
N LEU A 307 12.83 -22.76 -0.04
CA LEU A 307 13.41 -21.96 1.05
C LEU A 307 14.44 -20.96 0.54
N ALA A 308 15.32 -21.38 -0.37
CA ALA A 308 16.31 -20.49 -0.98
C ALA A 308 15.64 -19.42 -1.86
N ALA A 309 14.61 -19.79 -2.63
CA ALA A 309 13.86 -18.84 -3.46
C ALA A 309 13.13 -17.78 -2.61
N VAL A 310 12.50 -18.18 -1.50
CA VAL A 310 11.83 -17.29 -0.55
C VAL A 310 12.84 -16.35 0.11
N ARG A 311 13.98 -16.87 0.61
CA ARG A 311 15.05 -16.06 1.19
C ARG A 311 15.53 -14.98 0.22
N ASN A 312 15.80 -15.36 -1.03
CA ASN A 312 16.28 -14.42 -2.04
C ASN A 312 15.22 -13.35 -2.34
N ALA A 313 13.96 -13.73 -2.56
CA ALA A 313 12.88 -12.79 -2.84
C ALA A 313 12.62 -11.85 -1.65
N PHE A 314 12.67 -12.32 -0.42
CA PHE A 314 12.56 -11.48 0.77
C PHE A 314 13.78 -10.55 0.96
N GLY A 315 14.96 -10.96 0.50
CA GLY A 315 16.16 -10.12 0.50
C GLY A 315 16.07 -8.93 -0.47
N GLU A 316 15.24 -9.02 -1.50
CA GLU A 316 15.01 -7.96 -2.49
C GLU A 316 13.89 -6.99 -2.09
N THR A 317 13.26 -7.18 -0.93
CA THR A 317 12.10 -6.39 -0.47
C THR A 317 12.46 -4.94 -0.12
N PRO A 318 11.66 -3.94 -0.53
CA PRO A 318 10.42 -4.08 -1.32
C PRO A 318 10.63 -4.19 -2.83
N LEU A 319 11.78 -3.79 -3.33
CA LEU A 319 12.13 -3.76 -4.75
C LEU A 319 13.62 -4.09 -4.90
N SER A 320 13.97 -4.86 -5.92
CA SER A 320 15.36 -5.21 -6.19
C SER A 320 16.24 -3.96 -6.42
N ASN A 321 17.45 -3.97 -5.85
CA ASN A 321 18.44 -2.92 -6.02
C ASN A 321 19.32 -3.10 -7.25
N ASP A 322 19.29 -4.27 -7.91
CA ASP A 322 20.24 -4.68 -8.96
C ASP A 322 19.99 -4.05 -10.32
N ILE A 323 19.19 -2.98 -10.41
CA ILE A 323 18.70 -2.49 -11.69
C ILE A 323 19.03 -1.02 -11.87
N SER A 324 19.51 -0.66 -13.09
CA SER A 324 19.67 0.72 -13.53
C SER A 324 18.43 1.55 -13.19
N ARG A 325 18.60 2.56 -12.36
CA ARG A 325 17.54 3.44 -11.89
C ARG A 325 17.48 4.68 -12.79
N PRO A 326 16.34 4.97 -13.45
CA PRO A 326 16.18 6.18 -14.25
C PRO A 326 16.45 7.44 -13.40
N SER A 327 16.94 8.49 -14.03
CA SER A 327 17.11 9.78 -13.37
C SER A 327 15.76 10.45 -13.14
N VAL A 328 15.55 11.03 -11.96
CA VAL A 328 14.29 11.69 -11.59
C VAL A 328 14.54 13.12 -11.13
N SER A 329 13.87 14.10 -11.75
CA SER A 329 13.79 15.46 -11.21
C SER A 329 12.47 15.63 -10.46
N VAL A 330 12.54 15.89 -9.16
CA VAL A 330 11.37 16.22 -8.34
C VAL A 330 11.12 17.71 -8.39
N VAL A 331 9.96 18.13 -8.86
CA VAL A 331 9.53 19.52 -8.95
C VAL A 331 8.50 19.83 -7.90
N VAL A 332 8.82 20.76 -6.99
CA VAL A 332 7.90 21.29 -5.99
C VAL A 332 7.53 22.72 -6.36
N CYS A 333 6.25 22.97 -6.67
CA CYS A 333 5.74 24.31 -6.95
C CYS A 333 5.12 24.93 -5.70
N SER A 334 5.50 26.16 -5.37
CA SER A 334 5.01 26.83 -4.17
C SER A 334 4.67 28.29 -4.42
N TYR A 335 3.62 28.77 -3.74
CA TYR A 335 3.25 30.18 -3.63
C TYR A 335 2.73 30.48 -2.23
N ASN A 336 3.49 31.23 -1.45
CA ASN A 336 3.21 31.53 -0.03
C ASN A 336 3.02 30.24 0.80
N GLY A 337 3.96 29.28 0.63
CA GLY A 337 3.95 27.97 1.25
C GLY A 337 4.85 27.83 2.48
N ALA A 338 5.32 28.92 3.11
CA ALA A 338 6.25 28.86 4.24
C ALA A 338 5.78 27.99 5.42
N ARG A 339 4.47 27.78 5.56
CA ARG A 339 3.88 26.95 6.61
C ARG A 339 4.05 25.45 6.40
N THR A 340 4.13 24.99 5.15
CA THR A 340 4.07 23.57 4.77
C THR A 340 5.35 23.10 4.13
N ILE A 341 6.01 23.91 3.32
CA ILE A 341 7.19 23.53 2.53
C ILE A 341 8.37 22.97 3.37
N ARG A 342 8.47 23.40 4.64
CA ARG A 342 9.50 22.88 5.55
C ARG A 342 9.40 21.37 5.69
N GLN A 343 8.21 20.85 5.99
CA GLN A 343 7.99 19.41 6.14
C GLN A 343 8.23 18.68 4.81
N THR A 344 7.76 19.23 3.71
CA THR A 344 8.02 18.70 2.36
C THR A 344 9.51 18.54 2.11
N CYS A 345 10.31 19.57 2.42
CA CYS A 345 11.76 19.53 2.28
C CYS A 345 12.44 18.50 3.22
N GLU A 346 11.99 18.42 4.48
CA GLU A 346 12.51 17.45 5.46
C GLU A 346 12.27 16.01 5.02
N GLU A 347 11.09 15.71 4.50
CA GLU A 347 10.73 14.34 4.08
C GLU A 347 11.36 13.99 2.72
N LEU A 348 11.55 14.95 1.79
CA LEU A 348 12.30 14.73 0.56
C LEU A 348 13.76 14.29 0.83
N ARG A 349 14.39 14.76 1.90
CA ARG A 349 15.73 14.31 2.32
C ARG A 349 15.78 12.86 2.83
N LYS A 350 14.62 12.27 3.16
CA LYS A 350 14.50 10.88 3.63
C LYS A 350 14.17 9.90 2.52
N VAL A 351 13.96 10.39 1.30
CA VAL A 351 13.66 9.56 0.13
C VAL A 351 14.83 8.60 -0.13
N GLN A 352 14.51 7.32 -0.26
CA GLN A 352 15.48 6.25 -0.50
C GLN A 352 15.60 5.97 -2.00
N TYR A 353 16.24 6.90 -2.70
CA TYR A 353 16.53 6.82 -4.13
C TYR A 353 17.80 7.62 -4.43
N ASP A 354 18.77 7.04 -5.14
CA ASP A 354 20.10 7.65 -5.27
C ASP A 354 20.21 8.59 -6.48
N ASN A 355 19.37 8.42 -7.51
CA ASN A 355 19.48 9.13 -8.78
C ASN A 355 18.35 10.15 -8.96
N PHE A 356 18.31 11.17 -8.09
CA PHE A 356 17.32 12.24 -8.21
C PHE A 356 17.87 13.60 -7.78
N ASP A 357 17.26 14.66 -8.30
CA ASP A 357 17.44 16.03 -7.88
C ASP A 357 16.09 16.68 -7.50
N VAL A 358 16.15 17.78 -6.75
CA VAL A 358 14.95 18.52 -6.31
C VAL A 358 15.04 19.95 -6.79
N ILE A 359 13.98 20.40 -7.47
CA ILE A 359 13.79 21.75 -7.97
C ILE A 359 12.56 22.35 -7.30
N VAL A 360 12.75 23.39 -6.50
CA VAL A 360 11.63 24.15 -5.91
C VAL A 360 11.40 25.38 -6.80
N VAL A 361 10.19 25.50 -7.33
CA VAL A 361 9.76 26.67 -8.10
C VAL A 361 8.88 27.54 -7.23
N ASP A 362 9.40 28.67 -6.80
CA ASP A 362 8.69 29.69 -6.03
C ASP A 362 8.04 30.69 -7.00
N ASP A 363 6.72 30.65 -7.12
CA ASP A 363 5.93 31.49 -8.02
C ASP A 363 5.67 32.89 -7.42
N GLY A 364 6.72 33.54 -6.90
CA GLY A 364 6.68 34.90 -6.40
C GLY A 364 6.12 35.03 -4.98
N SER A 365 6.51 34.14 -4.07
CA SER A 365 6.13 34.20 -2.66
C SER A 365 6.67 35.47 -1.96
N THR A 366 5.97 35.88 -0.90
CA THR A 366 6.34 37.03 -0.05
C THR A 366 6.54 36.64 1.41
N ASP A 367 6.51 35.34 1.74
CA ASP A 367 6.46 34.80 3.10
C ASP A 367 7.72 34.01 3.52
N GLY A 368 8.82 34.11 2.76
CA GLY A 368 10.05 33.38 3.08
C GLY A 368 10.10 31.93 2.59
N THR A 369 9.18 31.50 1.73
CA THR A 369 9.13 30.16 1.13
C THR A 369 10.46 29.77 0.47
N ALA A 370 11.01 30.65 -0.39
CA ALA A 370 12.24 30.40 -1.13
C ALA A 370 13.46 30.21 -0.19
N GLU A 371 13.56 31.02 0.86
CA GLU A 371 14.62 30.96 1.87
C GLU A 371 14.59 29.64 2.62
N ILE A 372 13.39 29.17 3.00
CA ILE A 372 13.21 27.86 3.66
C ILE A 372 13.74 26.75 2.74
N ALA A 373 13.32 26.72 1.49
CA ALA A 373 13.75 25.68 0.55
C ALA A 373 15.27 25.67 0.30
N ARG A 374 15.88 26.87 0.17
CA ARG A 374 17.34 27.01 0.02
C ARG A 374 18.11 26.46 1.22
N ALA A 375 17.57 26.61 2.43
CA ALA A 375 18.21 26.12 3.66
C ALA A 375 18.36 24.58 3.68
N TYR A 376 17.58 23.85 2.88
CA TYR A 376 17.72 22.39 2.70
C TYR A 376 18.69 21.99 1.57
N GLY A 377 19.31 22.97 0.88
CA GLY A 377 20.26 22.73 -0.20
C GLY A 377 19.60 22.40 -1.56
N PHE A 378 18.31 22.62 -1.72
CA PHE A 378 17.61 22.39 -2.97
C PHE A 378 17.81 23.53 -3.97
N ARG A 379 17.73 23.21 -5.26
CA ARG A 379 17.75 24.21 -6.33
C ARG A 379 16.43 24.98 -6.31
N VAL A 380 16.49 26.30 -6.07
CA VAL A 380 15.30 27.17 -5.99
C VAL A 380 15.28 28.12 -7.18
N ILE A 381 14.17 28.14 -7.91
CA ILE A 381 13.91 29.07 -9.02
C ILE A 381 12.76 29.99 -8.57
N VAL A 382 13.04 31.29 -8.48
CA VAL A 382 12.02 32.29 -8.12
C VAL A 382 11.51 32.96 -9.40
N THR A 383 10.21 32.98 -9.56
CA THR A 383 9.53 33.63 -10.70
C THR A 383 8.60 34.76 -10.23
N ARG A 384 8.07 35.53 -11.16
CA ARG A 384 6.89 36.37 -10.85
C ARG A 384 5.67 35.49 -10.79
N ASN A 385 4.69 35.81 -9.93
CA ASN A 385 3.47 35.03 -9.84
C ASN A 385 2.70 35.00 -11.17
N ARG A 386 2.74 33.85 -11.82
CA ARG A 386 2.07 33.55 -13.10
C ARG A 386 1.13 32.36 -13.01
N GLY A 387 1.06 31.71 -11.86
CA GLY A 387 0.19 30.59 -11.57
C GLY A 387 0.84 29.21 -11.73
N LEU A 388 0.13 28.19 -11.24
CA LEU A 388 0.63 26.84 -11.02
C LEU A 388 1.19 26.17 -12.30
N SER A 389 0.46 26.22 -13.42
CA SER A 389 0.93 25.63 -14.70
C SER A 389 2.23 26.27 -15.18
N HIS A 390 2.40 27.57 -15.00
CA HIS A 390 3.65 28.24 -15.36
C HIS A 390 4.80 27.80 -14.46
N ALA A 391 4.57 27.64 -13.15
CA ALA A 391 5.56 27.15 -12.21
C ALA A 391 5.97 25.70 -12.57
N ARG A 392 4.98 24.82 -12.87
CA ARG A 392 5.24 23.45 -13.32
C ARG A 392 6.07 23.40 -14.61
N ASN A 393 5.75 24.23 -15.61
CA ASN A 393 6.53 24.33 -16.84
C ASN A 393 7.95 24.87 -16.59
N THR A 394 8.10 25.83 -15.67
CA THR A 394 9.44 26.30 -15.26
C THR A 394 10.27 25.15 -14.68
N GLY A 395 9.65 24.33 -13.83
CA GLY A 395 10.27 23.13 -13.30
C GLY A 395 10.60 22.10 -14.39
N LEU A 396 9.70 21.84 -15.34
CA LEU A 396 9.93 20.97 -16.49
C LEU A 396 11.15 21.37 -17.29
N HIS A 397 11.25 22.64 -17.65
CA HIS A 397 12.41 23.14 -18.42
C HIS A 397 13.73 23.08 -17.65
N ALA A 398 13.69 23.16 -16.32
CA ALA A 398 14.85 23.08 -15.46
C ALA A 398 15.25 21.64 -15.09
N ALA A 399 14.34 20.68 -15.28
CA ALA A 399 14.54 19.27 -14.98
C ALA A 399 15.55 18.61 -15.93
N THR A 400 16.44 17.80 -15.37
CA THR A 400 17.46 17.05 -16.13
C THR A 400 17.19 15.55 -16.15
N GLY A 401 16.28 15.07 -15.28
CA GLY A 401 15.93 13.66 -15.18
C GLY A 401 15.09 13.16 -16.36
N ASP A 402 15.16 11.85 -16.63
CA ASP A 402 14.31 11.16 -17.61
C ASP A 402 12.82 11.18 -17.19
N ILE A 403 12.61 11.24 -15.88
CA ILE A 403 11.28 11.33 -15.24
C ILE A 403 11.20 12.66 -14.50
N VAL A 404 10.07 13.36 -14.64
CA VAL A 404 9.75 14.55 -13.86
C VAL A 404 8.58 14.22 -12.93
N ALA A 405 8.83 14.26 -11.62
CA ALA A 405 7.83 13.97 -10.59
C ALA A 405 7.40 15.27 -9.90
N TYR A 406 6.11 15.56 -9.90
CA TYR A 406 5.54 16.75 -9.27
C TYR A 406 4.98 16.43 -7.89
N LEU A 407 5.23 17.32 -6.95
CA LEU A 407 4.77 17.26 -5.58
C LEU A 407 4.31 18.65 -5.15
N ASP A 408 3.18 18.78 -4.48
CA ASP A 408 2.72 20.05 -3.92
C ASP A 408 3.51 20.41 -2.65
N ASP A 409 3.60 21.69 -2.29
CA ASP A 409 4.33 22.17 -1.12
C ASP A 409 3.65 21.84 0.23
N ASP A 410 2.42 21.34 0.19
CA ASP A 410 1.67 20.77 1.32
C ASP A 410 1.52 19.24 1.26
N ALA A 411 2.34 18.60 0.42
CA ALA A 411 2.48 17.15 0.33
C ALA A 411 3.94 16.73 0.61
N TYR A 412 4.12 15.52 1.11
CA TYR A 412 5.45 14.94 1.31
C TYR A 412 5.48 13.45 0.98
N PRO A 413 6.60 12.96 0.39
CA PRO A 413 6.65 11.62 -0.13
C PRO A 413 6.88 10.57 0.96
N ASP A 414 6.41 9.35 0.69
CA ASP A 414 6.89 8.16 1.39
C ASP A 414 8.36 7.89 1.03
N PRO A 415 9.19 7.34 1.93
CA PRO A 415 10.61 7.11 1.65
C PRO A 415 10.91 6.29 0.39
N GLN A 416 10.04 5.36 -0.02
CA GLN A 416 10.19 4.55 -1.24
C GLN A 416 9.38 5.08 -2.43
N TRP A 417 8.81 6.26 -2.37
CA TRP A 417 7.98 6.85 -3.42
C TRP A 417 8.62 6.81 -4.80
N LEU A 418 9.86 7.32 -4.92
CA LEU A 418 10.59 7.33 -6.20
C LEU A 418 11.00 5.92 -6.66
N SER A 419 11.29 5.02 -5.73
CA SER A 419 11.61 3.63 -6.05
C SER A 419 10.43 2.92 -6.72
N TYR A 420 9.22 3.12 -6.19
CA TYR A 420 7.99 2.58 -6.80
C TYR A 420 7.66 3.22 -8.15
N LEU A 421 7.80 4.54 -8.28
CA LEU A 421 7.60 5.24 -9.56
C LEU A 421 8.59 4.74 -10.63
N ALA A 422 9.87 4.70 -10.29
CA ALA A 422 10.92 4.25 -11.20
C ALA A 422 10.72 2.79 -11.64
N HIS A 423 10.34 1.91 -10.70
CA HIS A 423 10.00 0.53 -11.02
C HIS A 423 8.81 0.45 -11.98
N ALA A 424 7.74 1.20 -11.72
CA ALA A 424 6.54 1.21 -12.55
C ALA A 424 6.83 1.75 -13.97
N PHE A 425 7.56 2.86 -14.10
CA PHE A 425 7.97 3.39 -15.40
C PHE A 425 8.84 2.43 -16.21
N ARG A 426 9.72 1.69 -15.55
CA ARG A 426 10.58 0.76 -16.24
C ARG A 426 9.85 -0.46 -16.78
N ASN A 427 8.82 -0.91 -16.07
CA ASN A 427 8.06 -2.12 -16.41
C ASN A 427 6.76 -1.82 -17.19
N SER A 428 6.64 -0.62 -17.74
CA SER A 428 5.48 -0.20 -18.54
C SER A 428 5.85 0.87 -19.55
N ASP A 429 4.95 1.10 -20.52
CA ASP A 429 5.05 2.20 -21.50
C ASP A 429 4.19 3.41 -21.10
N TYR A 430 3.78 3.53 -19.84
CA TYR A 430 3.02 4.66 -19.35
C TYR A 430 3.79 5.98 -19.54
N ALA A 431 3.13 6.99 -20.10
CA ALA A 431 3.67 8.34 -20.24
C ALA A 431 3.64 9.11 -18.90
N ALA A 432 2.68 8.77 -18.05
CA ALA A 432 2.54 9.34 -16.71
C ALA A 432 2.13 8.26 -15.70
N ILE A 433 2.50 8.42 -14.44
CA ILE A 433 2.12 7.53 -13.34
C ILE A 433 1.78 8.38 -12.11
N GLY A 434 0.63 8.07 -11.50
CA GLY A 434 0.24 8.59 -10.19
C GLY A 434 0.22 7.52 -9.11
N GLY A 435 0.09 7.95 -7.87
CA GLY A 435 -0.04 7.06 -6.72
C GLY A 435 -0.91 7.68 -5.63
N PRO A 436 -1.27 6.94 -4.57
CA PRO A 436 -2.13 7.43 -3.50
C PRO A 436 -1.63 8.73 -2.87
N ASN A 437 -2.56 9.61 -2.52
CA ASN A 437 -2.30 10.82 -1.74
C ASN A 437 -3.17 10.80 -0.48
N ILE A 438 -2.56 10.46 0.63
CA ILE A 438 -3.25 10.11 1.88
C ILE A 438 -3.12 11.26 2.88
N PRO A 439 -4.20 11.67 3.56
CA PRO A 439 -4.08 12.64 4.65
C PRO A 439 -3.19 12.10 5.76
N PRO A 440 -2.19 12.88 6.24
CA PRO A 440 -1.40 12.45 7.37
C PRO A 440 -2.25 12.36 8.64
N PRO A 441 -1.98 11.40 9.54
CA PRO A 441 -2.73 11.26 10.77
C PRO A 441 -2.49 12.47 11.71
N GLY A 442 -3.50 12.82 12.52
CA GLY A 442 -3.35 13.82 13.57
C GLY A 442 -3.53 15.28 13.12
N ASN A 443 -4.02 15.51 11.91
CA ASN A 443 -4.31 16.89 11.43
C ASN A 443 -5.54 17.55 12.07
N GLY A 444 -6.23 16.84 12.95
CA GLY A 444 -7.40 17.32 13.69
C GLY A 444 -8.72 17.07 12.98
N VAL A 445 -9.81 17.07 13.77
CA VAL A 445 -11.17 16.68 13.34
C VAL A 445 -11.66 17.44 12.10
N VAL A 446 -11.34 18.74 11.98
CA VAL A 446 -11.78 19.54 10.81
C VAL A 446 -11.08 19.05 9.54
N ALA A 447 -9.77 18.76 9.58
CA ALA A 447 -9.04 18.24 8.44
C ALA A 447 -9.52 16.84 8.05
N ASP A 448 -9.87 16.00 9.03
CA ASP A 448 -10.42 14.66 8.80
C ASP A 448 -11.81 14.72 8.14
N CYS A 449 -12.66 15.65 8.58
CA CYS A 449 -13.96 15.91 7.94
C CYS A 449 -13.78 16.41 6.49
N ILE A 450 -12.81 17.30 6.25
CA ILE A 450 -12.51 17.82 4.92
C ILE A 450 -11.92 16.72 4.02
N ALA A 451 -11.12 15.82 4.56
CA ALA A 451 -10.61 14.65 3.83
C ALA A 451 -11.73 13.74 3.31
N ALA A 452 -12.83 13.64 4.07
CA ALA A 452 -14.02 12.88 3.67
C ALA A 452 -15.02 13.68 2.81
N ALA A 453 -14.81 15.00 2.65
CA ALA A 453 -15.69 15.86 1.88
C ALA A 453 -15.44 15.74 0.36
N PRO A 454 -16.45 16.04 -0.49
CA PRO A 454 -16.27 16.08 -1.94
C PRO A 454 -15.21 17.10 -2.38
N GLY A 455 -14.64 16.91 -3.58
CA GLY A 455 -13.70 17.85 -4.21
C GLY A 455 -12.27 17.78 -3.65
N GLY A 456 -11.89 16.64 -3.06
CA GLY A 456 -10.49 16.33 -2.77
C GLY A 456 -9.73 15.89 -4.03
N PRO A 457 -8.38 15.82 -3.98
CA PRO A 457 -7.56 15.31 -5.07
C PRO A 457 -7.73 13.79 -5.17
N VAL A 458 -8.45 13.33 -6.19
CA VAL A 458 -8.81 11.93 -6.39
C VAL A 458 -8.28 11.41 -7.72
N HIS A 459 -7.88 10.16 -7.75
CA HIS A 459 -7.54 9.46 -8.98
C HIS A 459 -8.81 8.92 -9.63
N VAL A 460 -8.85 8.96 -10.94
CA VAL A 460 -9.90 8.32 -11.74
C VAL A 460 -9.26 7.22 -12.55
N LEU A 461 -9.67 5.98 -12.31
CA LEU A 461 -9.08 4.79 -12.91
C LEU A 461 -10.03 4.20 -13.96
N VAL A 462 -9.51 3.86 -15.13
CA VAL A 462 -10.25 3.16 -16.21
C VAL A 462 -10.09 1.65 -16.12
N SER A 463 -9.00 1.17 -15.52
CA SER A 463 -8.76 -0.23 -15.18
C SER A 463 -8.12 -0.33 -13.78
N ASP A 464 -7.73 -1.53 -13.36
CA ASP A 464 -7.08 -1.71 -12.05
C ASP A 464 -5.66 -1.10 -11.97
N CYS A 465 -5.03 -0.82 -13.10
CA CYS A 465 -3.68 -0.24 -13.21
C CYS A 465 -3.57 1.00 -14.09
N GLU A 466 -4.63 1.37 -14.83
CA GLU A 466 -4.64 2.55 -15.69
C GLU A 466 -5.54 3.65 -15.17
N ALA A 467 -5.07 4.89 -15.27
CA ALA A 467 -5.80 6.07 -14.86
C ALA A 467 -6.31 6.88 -16.05
N GLU A 468 -7.46 7.52 -15.87
CA GLU A 468 -7.91 8.64 -16.69
C GLU A 468 -7.35 9.97 -16.15
N HIS A 469 -7.24 10.07 -14.82
CA HIS A 469 -6.75 11.25 -14.14
C HIS A 469 -5.89 10.88 -12.93
N ILE A 470 -4.78 11.56 -12.77
CA ILE A 470 -3.90 11.54 -11.60
C ILE A 470 -3.76 12.97 -11.05
N PRO A 471 -3.98 13.20 -9.76
CA PRO A 471 -3.97 14.55 -9.19
C PRO A 471 -2.57 15.13 -9.05
N GLY A 472 -2.46 16.45 -9.20
CA GLY A 472 -1.23 17.21 -9.25
C GLY A 472 -0.30 17.09 -8.05
N CYS A 473 -0.81 16.67 -6.89
CA CYS A 473 -0.02 16.48 -5.68
C CYS A 473 0.83 15.20 -5.67
N ASN A 474 0.58 14.27 -6.62
CA ASN A 474 1.35 13.03 -6.78
C ASN A 474 1.26 12.53 -8.23
N MET A 475 1.98 13.17 -9.12
CA MET A 475 2.04 12.79 -10.54
C MET A 475 3.47 12.82 -11.04
N ALA A 476 3.84 11.85 -11.85
CA ALA A 476 5.14 11.77 -12.50
C ALA A 476 4.97 11.48 -13.99
N PHE A 477 5.89 11.97 -14.81
CA PHE A 477 5.83 11.88 -16.26
C PHE A 477 7.19 11.45 -16.84
N ARG A 478 7.18 10.68 -17.93
CA ARG A 478 8.33 10.67 -18.81
C ARG A 478 8.51 12.08 -19.35
N LYS A 479 9.68 12.66 -19.14
CA LYS A 479 9.96 14.05 -19.54
C LYS A 479 9.65 14.28 -21.01
N ALA A 480 10.11 13.38 -21.89
CA ALA A 480 9.90 13.47 -23.33
C ALA A 480 8.40 13.49 -23.72
N ASP A 481 7.56 12.68 -23.07
CA ASP A 481 6.12 12.63 -23.36
C ASP A 481 5.41 13.91 -22.90
N LEU A 482 5.79 14.47 -21.74
CA LEU A 482 5.24 15.73 -21.26
C LEU A 482 5.67 16.91 -22.14
N GLU A 483 6.92 16.93 -22.60
CA GLU A 483 7.43 17.96 -23.54
C GLU A 483 6.74 17.85 -24.91
N ALA A 484 6.49 16.63 -25.40
CA ALA A 484 5.84 16.39 -26.69
C ALA A 484 4.43 16.98 -26.77
N ILE A 485 3.69 17.04 -25.64
CA ILE A 485 2.36 17.69 -25.59
C ILE A 485 2.43 19.18 -25.19
N GLY A 486 3.64 19.77 -25.08
CA GLY A 486 3.86 21.17 -24.75
C GLY A 486 3.74 21.52 -23.26
N GLY A 487 3.86 20.54 -22.34
CA GLY A 487 3.78 20.75 -20.90
C GLY A 487 2.37 21.10 -20.42
N PHE A 488 2.27 21.89 -19.35
CA PHE A 488 1.00 22.33 -18.74
C PHE A 488 0.47 23.58 -19.43
N ASP A 489 -0.86 23.69 -19.61
CA ASP A 489 -1.49 24.85 -20.22
C ASP A 489 -1.56 26.04 -19.23
N PRO A 490 -0.91 27.19 -19.56
CA PRO A 490 -0.82 28.34 -18.66
C PRO A 490 -2.16 29.01 -18.31
N GLN A 491 -3.25 28.69 -19.00
CA GLN A 491 -4.58 29.21 -18.65
C GLN A 491 -5.04 28.70 -17.27
N PHE A 492 -4.60 27.52 -16.87
CA PHE A 492 -4.92 26.91 -15.57
C PHE A 492 -3.95 27.43 -14.49
N ARG A 493 -4.33 28.49 -13.82
CA ARG A 493 -3.45 29.19 -12.86
C ARG A 493 -3.49 28.63 -11.44
N VAL A 494 -4.57 27.93 -11.06
CA VAL A 494 -4.83 27.50 -9.67
C VAL A 494 -5.08 26.01 -9.56
N ALA A 495 -5.80 25.43 -10.50
CA ALA A 495 -6.20 24.03 -10.54
C ALA A 495 -6.68 23.67 -11.96
N GLY A 496 -6.95 22.38 -12.22
CA GLY A 496 -7.46 21.85 -13.47
C GLY A 496 -6.38 21.53 -14.52
N ASP A 497 -5.17 21.96 -14.29
CA ASP A 497 -4.02 21.67 -15.14
C ASP A 497 -3.62 20.19 -15.12
N ASP A 498 -3.83 19.50 -14.00
CA ASP A 498 -3.65 18.07 -13.84
C ASP A 498 -4.70 17.25 -14.64
N VAL A 499 -5.94 17.70 -14.67
CA VAL A 499 -6.99 17.12 -15.51
C VAL A 499 -6.68 17.33 -16.98
N ASP A 500 -6.37 18.58 -17.36
CA ASP A 500 -6.06 18.95 -18.75
C ASP A 500 -4.86 18.18 -19.31
N VAL A 501 -3.76 18.09 -18.56
CA VAL A 501 -2.57 17.37 -19.01
C VAL A 501 -2.84 15.87 -19.19
N CYS A 502 -3.63 15.27 -18.29
CA CYS A 502 -4.03 13.87 -18.41
C CYS A 502 -4.88 13.63 -19.68
N TRP A 503 -5.86 14.48 -19.96
CA TRP A 503 -6.67 14.34 -21.16
C TRP A 503 -5.84 14.55 -22.43
N ARG A 504 -4.94 15.55 -22.50
CA ARG A 504 -4.06 15.76 -23.66
C ARG A 504 -3.11 14.58 -23.91
N LEU A 505 -2.56 13.97 -22.85
CA LEU A 505 -1.76 12.75 -22.99
C LEU A 505 -2.59 11.62 -23.59
N ARG A 506 -3.78 11.39 -23.08
CA ARG A 506 -4.67 10.32 -23.58
C ARG A 506 -5.11 10.57 -25.03
N ASP A 507 -5.46 11.80 -25.39
CA ASP A 507 -5.82 12.17 -26.76
C ASP A 507 -4.65 12.02 -27.73
N SER A 508 -3.40 12.13 -27.25
CA SER A 508 -2.19 11.80 -28.04
C SER A 508 -1.91 10.29 -28.16
N GLY A 509 -2.83 9.44 -27.66
CA GLY A 509 -2.70 7.97 -27.69
C GLY A 509 -1.80 7.40 -26.59
N ARG A 510 -1.40 8.20 -25.59
CA ARG A 510 -0.59 7.75 -24.45
C ARG A 510 -1.47 7.21 -23.34
N THR A 511 -0.92 6.30 -22.55
CA THR A 511 -1.58 5.73 -21.37
C THR A 511 -0.97 6.30 -20.08
N ILE A 512 -1.79 6.33 -19.03
CA ILE A 512 -1.44 6.82 -17.70
C ILE A 512 -1.58 5.67 -16.72
N GLY A 513 -0.54 5.41 -15.93
CA GLY A 513 -0.52 4.35 -14.94
C GLY A 513 -0.93 4.80 -13.53
N PHE A 514 -1.29 3.82 -12.71
CA PHE A 514 -1.50 4.00 -11.28
C PHE A 514 -0.65 3.00 -10.50
N CYS A 515 0.21 3.51 -9.60
CA CYS A 515 1.12 2.72 -8.78
C CYS A 515 0.74 2.82 -7.28
N PRO A 516 0.11 1.78 -6.70
CA PRO A 516 -0.36 1.82 -5.31
C PRO A 516 0.74 2.01 -4.26
N GLY A 517 1.98 1.58 -4.55
CA GLY A 517 3.13 1.74 -3.66
C GLY A 517 3.74 3.16 -3.67
N ALA A 518 3.49 3.95 -4.71
CA ALA A 518 4.02 5.31 -4.86
C ALA A 518 3.18 6.33 -4.09
N MET A 519 3.15 6.20 -2.77
CA MET A 519 2.32 6.98 -1.86
C MET A 519 2.97 8.31 -1.49
N VAL A 520 2.14 9.37 -1.39
CA VAL A 520 2.49 10.63 -0.72
C VAL A 520 1.49 10.94 0.40
N TRP A 521 1.95 11.64 1.39
CA TRP A 521 1.10 12.25 2.40
C TRP A 521 0.73 13.66 1.93
N HIS A 522 -0.56 14.02 2.00
CA HIS A 522 -1.03 15.31 1.52
C HIS A 522 -1.97 15.95 2.55
N HIS A 523 -1.55 17.08 3.11
CA HIS A 523 -2.34 17.81 4.09
C HIS A 523 -3.66 18.31 3.51
N ARG A 524 -4.73 18.12 4.26
CA ARG A 524 -6.03 18.70 3.93
C ARG A 524 -6.17 20.07 4.60
N ARG A 525 -7.05 20.90 4.08
CA ARG A 525 -7.26 22.25 4.62
C ARG A 525 -7.70 22.19 6.09
N GLY A 526 -7.06 22.94 6.96
CA GLY A 526 -7.30 22.92 8.40
C GLY A 526 -8.52 23.75 8.85
N SER A 527 -9.30 24.35 7.93
CA SER A 527 -10.51 25.12 8.25
C SER A 527 -11.54 25.10 7.14
N VAL A 528 -12.82 25.22 7.52
CA VAL A 528 -13.94 25.31 6.56
C VAL A 528 -13.77 26.50 5.60
N ARG A 529 -13.27 27.64 6.10
CA ARG A 529 -13.06 28.84 5.28
C ARG A 529 -12.03 28.61 4.17
N THR A 530 -10.91 27.92 4.49
CA THR A 530 -9.87 27.61 3.50
C THR A 530 -10.33 26.56 2.52
N TYR A 531 -11.11 25.57 2.99
CA TYR A 531 -11.77 24.61 2.12
C TYR A 531 -12.73 25.26 1.12
N TRP A 532 -13.61 26.18 1.57
CA TRP A 532 -14.49 26.94 0.68
C TRP A 532 -13.73 27.76 -0.35
N LYS A 533 -12.64 28.42 0.06
CA LYS A 533 -11.78 29.16 -0.88
C LYS A 533 -11.21 28.22 -1.95
N GLN A 534 -10.77 27.03 -1.57
CA GLN A 534 -10.25 26.01 -2.48
C GLN A 534 -11.35 25.54 -3.45
N GLN A 535 -12.55 25.20 -2.95
CA GLN A 535 -13.67 24.75 -3.80
C GLN A 535 -14.10 25.84 -4.81
N ARG A 536 -14.05 27.11 -4.44
CA ARG A 536 -14.28 28.22 -5.40
C ARG A 536 -13.19 28.28 -6.48
N GLY A 537 -11.95 27.97 -6.13
CA GLY A 537 -10.84 27.84 -7.10
C GLY A 537 -11.08 26.71 -8.08
N TYR A 538 -11.51 25.56 -7.57
CA TYR A 538 -11.85 24.39 -8.39
C TYR A 538 -13.03 24.67 -9.32
N GLY A 539 -14.11 25.31 -8.84
CA GLY A 539 -15.23 25.70 -9.70
C GLY A 539 -14.85 26.63 -10.85
N LYS A 540 -13.85 27.52 -10.65
CA LYS A 540 -13.32 28.33 -11.75
C LYS A 540 -12.51 27.51 -12.76
N ALA A 541 -11.73 26.54 -12.26
CA ALA A 541 -10.97 25.63 -13.10
C ALA A 541 -11.91 24.71 -13.91
N GLU A 542 -12.99 24.21 -13.29
CA GLU A 542 -14.01 23.43 -13.98
C GLU A 542 -14.66 24.18 -15.14
N ALA A 543 -14.99 25.46 -14.97
CA ALA A 543 -15.53 26.28 -16.05
C ALA A 543 -14.54 26.46 -17.23
N LEU A 544 -13.23 26.54 -16.94
CA LEU A 544 -12.20 26.57 -17.98
C LEU A 544 -12.05 25.20 -18.67
N LEU A 545 -12.11 24.12 -17.90
CA LEU A 545 -12.07 22.76 -18.44
C LEU A 545 -13.27 22.50 -19.32
N GLU A 546 -14.50 22.83 -18.88
CA GLU A 546 -15.72 22.67 -19.69
C GLU A 546 -15.65 23.48 -20.99
N SER A 547 -15.12 24.71 -20.94
CA SER A 547 -14.92 25.52 -22.15
C SER A 547 -13.92 24.92 -23.13
N LYS A 548 -12.86 24.25 -22.62
CA LYS A 548 -11.81 23.63 -23.45
C LYS A 548 -12.18 22.24 -23.93
N TRP A 549 -12.93 21.48 -23.12
CA TRP A 549 -13.27 20.08 -23.29
C TRP A 549 -14.77 19.83 -23.17
N PRO A 550 -15.62 20.48 -23.98
CA PRO A 550 -17.08 20.41 -23.83
C PRO A 550 -17.62 18.97 -23.94
N GLU A 551 -16.97 18.10 -24.71
CA GLU A 551 -17.34 16.69 -24.87
C GLU A 551 -17.12 15.85 -23.61
N LYS A 552 -16.32 16.32 -22.67
CA LYS A 552 -16.10 15.66 -21.37
C LYS A 552 -17.17 16.01 -20.33
N TYR A 553 -18.12 16.89 -20.68
CA TYR A 553 -19.15 17.38 -19.77
C TYR A 553 -20.55 16.97 -20.24
N ASN A 554 -21.42 16.65 -19.30
CA ASN A 554 -22.81 16.40 -19.59
C ASN A 554 -23.64 17.69 -19.64
N ALA A 555 -24.92 17.59 -20.05
CA ALA A 555 -25.82 18.74 -20.17
C ALA A 555 -26.07 19.50 -18.83
N ALA A 556 -25.72 18.93 -17.70
CA ALA A 556 -25.81 19.57 -16.38
C ALA A 556 -24.48 20.23 -15.93
N GLY A 557 -23.46 20.29 -16.80
CA GLY A 557 -22.16 20.85 -16.50
C GLY A 557 -21.31 20.00 -15.55
N HIS A 558 -21.57 18.68 -15.49
CA HIS A 558 -20.74 17.78 -14.69
C HIS A 558 -19.81 16.97 -15.60
N VAL A 559 -18.55 16.81 -15.15
CA VAL A 559 -17.56 16.00 -15.84
C VAL A 559 -18.03 14.54 -15.93
N SER A 560 -17.93 13.96 -17.12
CA SER A 560 -18.25 12.56 -17.43
C SER A 560 -16.97 11.75 -17.53
N TRP A 561 -16.52 11.19 -16.41
CA TRP A 561 -15.35 10.33 -16.36
C TRP A 561 -15.66 8.97 -17.01
N ALA A 562 -14.77 8.49 -17.85
CA ALA A 562 -14.82 7.11 -18.36
C ALA A 562 -14.48 6.11 -17.24
N GLY A 563 -13.62 6.50 -16.33
CA GLY A 563 -13.17 5.68 -15.20
C GLY A 563 -13.97 5.89 -13.92
N ARG A 564 -13.43 5.35 -12.82
CA ARG A 564 -14.00 5.44 -11.47
C ARG A 564 -12.99 5.97 -10.47
N VAL A 565 -13.50 6.67 -9.46
CA VAL A 565 -12.68 7.22 -8.38
C VAL A 565 -12.07 6.08 -7.56
N TYR A 566 -10.75 6.12 -7.39
CA TYR A 566 -9.98 5.20 -6.55
C TYR A 566 -10.44 5.28 -5.09
N GLY A 567 -10.52 4.13 -4.40
CA GLY A 567 -10.85 4.05 -2.98
C GLY A 567 -12.32 4.30 -2.63
N ASN A 568 -13.13 4.83 -3.55
CA ASN A 568 -14.55 5.13 -3.35
C ASN A 568 -15.49 4.08 -3.98
N GLY A 569 -14.97 2.90 -4.31
CA GLY A 569 -15.75 1.82 -4.93
C GLY A 569 -17.00 1.39 -4.15
N HIS A 570 -17.10 1.79 -2.89
CA HIS A 570 -18.17 1.38 -1.98
C HIS A 570 -19.29 2.40 -1.77
N THR A 571 -19.06 3.70 -2.01
CA THR A 571 -19.99 4.75 -1.58
C THR A 571 -21.07 5.12 -2.58
N ARG A 572 -20.95 4.79 -3.86
CA ARG A 572 -21.91 5.21 -4.90
C ARG A 572 -22.87 4.15 -5.42
N ARG A 573 -22.97 2.94 -4.82
CA ARG A 573 -23.78 1.85 -5.36
C ARG A 573 -25.05 1.50 -4.57
N ILE A 574 -25.82 2.48 -4.17
CA ILE A 574 -27.18 2.22 -3.65
C ILE A 574 -28.09 1.61 -4.74
N TRP A 575 -27.77 1.82 -6.02
CA TRP A 575 -28.64 1.47 -7.16
C TRP A 575 -28.07 0.44 -8.16
N SER A 576 -26.84 -0.07 -8.00
CA SER A 576 -26.33 -1.10 -8.91
C SER A 576 -26.70 -2.51 -8.42
N ARG A 577 -27.32 -3.30 -9.30
CA ARG A 577 -27.55 -4.72 -9.07
C ARG A 577 -26.20 -5.44 -8.98
N GLY A 578 -25.96 -6.15 -7.86
CA GLY A 578 -24.77 -6.99 -7.72
C GLY A 578 -24.76 -8.06 -8.82
N ARG A 579 -23.61 -8.28 -9.44
CA ARG A 579 -23.40 -9.36 -10.39
C ARG A 579 -22.72 -10.52 -9.68
N ILE A 580 -23.05 -11.75 -10.09
CA ILE A 580 -22.32 -12.94 -9.68
C ILE A 580 -21.11 -13.06 -10.60
N TYR A 581 -19.91 -12.97 -10.04
CA TYR A 581 -18.69 -13.25 -10.75
C TYR A 581 -18.43 -14.76 -10.77
N GLN A 582 -18.19 -15.30 -11.96
CA GLN A 582 -17.74 -16.67 -12.17
C GLN A 582 -16.52 -16.63 -13.09
N GLY A 583 -15.38 -17.04 -12.62
CA GLY A 583 -14.18 -17.00 -13.42
C GLY A 583 -12.92 -17.23 -12.59
N THR A 584 -11.80 -16.71 -13.05
CA THR A 584 -10.47 -16.91 -12.46
C THR A 584 -10.39 -16.60 -10.96
N TRP A 585 -11.17 -15.63 -10.50
CA TRP A 585 -11.16 -15.17 -9.09
C TRP A 585 -12.14 -15.91 -8.17
N GLY A 586 -12.88 -16.91 -8.67
CA GLY A 586 -13.88 -17.66 -7.92
C GLY A 586 -15.33 -17.29 -8.25
N CYS A 587 -16.26 -17.76 -7.43
CA CYS A 587 -17.71 -17.52 -7.58
C CYS A 587 -18.21 -16.68 -6.41
N ALA A 588 -18.48 -15.41 -6.64
CA ALA A 588 -19.01 -14.51 -5.61
C ALA A 588 -19.93 -13.45 -6.20
N PRO A 589 -20.87 -12.87 -5.39
CA PRO A 589 -21.49 -11.60 -5.74
C PRO A 589 -20.40 -10.55 -5.87
N PHE A 590 -20.25 -10.01 -7.05
CA PHE A 590 -19.16 -9.15 -7.42
C PHE A 590 -19.66 -7.75 -7.75
N GLN A 591 -19.04 -6.75 -7.15
CA GLN A 591 -19.21 -5.36 -7.56
C GLN A 591 -17.93 -4.90 -8.25
N SER A 592 -17.98 -4.76 -9.58
CA SER A 592 -16.89 -4.10 -10.29
C SER A 592 -16.74 -2.67 -9.78
N ILE A 593 -15.51 -2.20 -9.58
CA ILE A 593 -15.21 -0.79 -9.38
C ILE A 593 -15.33 -0.01 -10.69
N TYR A 594 -15.32 -0.72 -11.83
CA TYR A 594 -15.46 -0.18 -13.18
C TYR A 594 -16.81 -0.56 -13.78
N GLU A 595 -17.31 0.23 -14.72
CA GLU A 595 -18.44 -0.17 -15.52
C GLU A 595 -18.05 -1.33 -16.43
N PRO A 596 -18.93 -2.35 -16.60
CA PRO A 596 -18.68 -3.35 -17.61
C PRO A 596 -18.65 -2.64 -18.97
N ALA A 597 -17.70 -3.01 -19.80
CA ALA A 597 -17.83 -2.74 -21.23
C ALA A 597 -19.20 -3.24 -21.68
N ALA A 598 -19.95 -2.38 -22.37
CA ALA A 598 -21.28 -2.68 -22.89
C ALA A 598 -21.25 -3.88 -23.83
#